data_537132fd3882acf938f935f129783e6c
#
_entry.id   537132fd3882acf938f935f129783e6c
#
_cell.length_a   1.000
_cell.length_b   1.000
_cell.length_c   1.000
_cell.angle_alpha   90.00
_cell.angle_beta   90.00
_cell.angle_gamma   90.00
#
_symmetry.space_group_name_H-M   'P 1'
#
loop_
_entity.id
_entity.type
_entity.pdbx_description
1 polymer ?
#
loop_
_entity_poly.entity_id
_entity_poly.type
_entity_poly.pdbx_seq_one_letter_code
_entity_poly.pdbx_strand_id
1 'polypeptide(L)'
;LTFSLYLVALCGMGMLATTGVIVSEDTFGPVSDNAAGIAEMSGEFHGEPERIMVSLDAVGNTTKAVTKGFAIGSAVIAAVALFASFIETAGSELGIVAKNLADGVFKEAQLAINVADPKIFIGLLIGGAVPFLFSALSIRAVGRTAGVVVQEVRSQFKDGGIMAGTKKPDYGPVIDICTAASLRELATPALLAVLTPVIVGFGIGWQALGGFLAAVILTGQLMANYLSNAGGSWDNSKKYIEDGNHGGKGSDPYKAAVIADTVGDPFKDTAGPRSEEHTSELQSLAYFVC
;
A
#
# COMPACT_ATOMS: atom_id res chain seq x y z
N LEU A 1 -5.92 1.11 30.79
CA LEU A 1 -5.68 0.78 29.37
C LEU A 1 -6.43 1.74 28.46
N THR A 2 -7.74 1.96 28.65
CA THR A 2 -8.59 2.86 27.85
C THR A 2 -8.02 4.27 27.73
N PHE A 3 -7.51 4.85 28.83
CA PHE A 3 -6.86 6.16 28.79
C PHE A 3 -5.57 6.16 27.92
N SER A 4 -4.74 5.13 28.04
CA SER A 4 -3.53 5.01 27.22
C SER A 4 -3.88 4.87 25.72
N LEU A 5 -4.90 4.10 25.40
CA LEU A 5 -5.38 3.92 24.01
C LEU A 5 -6.02 5.20 23.45
N TYR A 6 -6.70 5.96 24.30
CA TYR A 6 -7.19 7.30 23.92
C TYR A 6 -6.04 8.26 23.59
N LEU A 7 -4.95 8.23 24.36
CA LEU A 7 -3.76 9.03 24.03
C LEU A 7 -3.11 8.58 22.73
N VAL A 8 -3.08 7.29 22.44
CA VAL A 8 -2.62 6.77 21.14
C VAL A 8 -3.50 7.27 19.99
N ALA A 9 -4.82 7.28 20.18
CA ALA A 9 -5.76 7.83 19.19
C ALA A 9 -5.54 9.33 18.96
N LEU A 10 -5.30 10.11 20.02
CA LEU A 10 -4.96 11.53 19.91
C LEU A 10 -3.64 11.75 19.15
N CYS A 11 -2.62 10.91 19.36
CA CYS A 11 -1.39 10.96 18.57
C CYS A 11 -1.67 10.70 17.09
N GLY A 12 -2.51 9.71 16.78
CA GLY A 12 -2.95 9.44 15.41
C GLY A 12 -3.67 10.63 14.77
N MET A 13 -4.58 11.27 15.50
CA MET A 13 -5.24 12.50 15.03
C MET A 13 -4.24 13.64 14.78
N GLY A 14 -3.24 13.80 15.65
CA GLY A 14 -2.19 14.79 15.48
C GLY A 14 -1.36 14.53 14.21
N MET A 15 -1.02 13.29 13.93
CA MET A 15 -0.34 12.91 12.70
C MET A 15 -1.21 13.20 11.46
N LEU A 16 -2.49 12.89 11.50
CA LEU A 16 -3.43 13.13 10.40
C LEU A 16 -3.72 14.62 10.14
N ALA A 17 -3.36 15.53 11.04
CA ALA A 17 -3.56 16.97 10.85
C ALA A 17 -2.80 17.51 9.62
N THR A 18 -1.72 16.87 9.20
CA THR A 18 -0.91 17.24 8.02
C THR A 18 -1.21 16.42 6.79
N THR A 19 -2.30 15.65 6.77
CA THR A 19 -2.66 14.74 5.66
C THR A 19 -2.66 15.44 4.30
N GLY A 20 -3.17 16.68 4.21
CA GLY A 20 -3.17 17.43 2.94
C GLY A 20 -1.78 17.67 2.36
N VAL A 21 -0.79 17.95 3.21
CA VAL A 21 0.61 18.11 2.79
C VAL A 21 1.17 16.76 2.33
N ILE A 22 0.94 15.71 3.10
CA ILE A 22 1.43 14.37 2.80
C ILE A 22 0.87 13.82 1.49
N VAL A 23 -0.43 13.99 1.23
CA VAL A 23 -1.05 13.62 -0.04
C VAL A 23 -0.46 14.40 -1.21
N SER A 24 -0.18 15.68 -1.02
CA SER A 24 0.46 16.51 -2.05
C SER A 24 1.88 16.04 -2.35
N GLU A 25 2.67 15.71 -1.35
CA GLU A 25 4.02 15.18 -1.50
C GLU A 25 4.02 13.78 -2.12
N ASP A 26 3.08 12.93 -1.75
CA ASP A 26 2.94 11.59 -2.34
C ASP A 26 2.54 11.67 -3.82
N THR A 27 1.69 12.63 -4.20
CA THR A 27 1.32 12.90 -5.58
C THR A 27 2.47 13.49 -6.39
N PHE A 28 3.32 14.32 -5.76
CA PHE A 28 4.49 14.93 -6.42
C PHE A 28 5.45 13.86 -6.97
N GLY A 29 5.66 12.77 -6.26
CA GLY A 29 6.56 11.69 -6.69
C GLY A 29 6.21 11.10 -8.07
N PRO A 30 5.00 10.55 -8.31
CA PRO A 30 4.57 10.08 -9.62
C PRO A 30 4.58 11.16 -10.70
N VAL A 31 4.25 12.41 -10.35
CA VAL A 31 4.27 13.52 -11.32
C VAL A 31 5.69 13.83 -11.77
N SER A 32 6.65 13.92 -10.86
CA SER A 32 8.06 14.18 -11.19
C SER A 32 8.68 13.05 -11.99
N ASP A 33 8.39 11.79 -11.64
CA ASP A 33 8.84 10.59 -12.34
C ASP A 33 8.33 10.56 -13.79
N ASN A 34 7.02 10.76 -13.99
CA ASN A 34 6.43 10.84 -15.32
C ASN A 34 6.97 12.02 -16.12
N ALA A 35 7.17 13.18 -15.51
CA ALA A 35 7.72 14.35 -16.17
C ALA A 35 9.17 14.12 -16.62
N ALA A 36 9.99 13.49 -15.78
CA ALA A 36 11.35 13.10 -16.13
C ALA A 36 11.37 12.09 -17.30
N GLY A 37 10.50 11.08 -17.25
CA GLY A 37 10.35 10.11 -18.33
C GLY A 37 9.92 10.74 -19.67
N ILE A 38 8.99 11.68 -19.66
CA ILE A 38 8.58 12.45 -20.85
C ILE A 38 9.75 13.26 -21.38
N ALA A 39 10.48 13.95 -20.51
CA ALA A 39 11.65 14.74 -20.90
C ALA A 39 12.73 13.89 -21.56
N GLU A 40 13.04 12.71 -20.97
CA GLU A 40 14.00 11.76 -21.52
C GLU A 40 13.55 11.21 -22.88
N MET A 41 12.30 10.79 -23.00
CA MET A 41 11.76 10.23 -24.24
C MET A 41 11.62 11.25 -25.37
N SER A 42 11.37 12.52 -25.05
CA SER A 42 11.25 13.58 -26.06
C SER A 42 12.58 13.88 -26.75
N GLY A 43 13.71 13.66 -26.06
CA GLY A 43 15.04 14.04 -26.53
C GLY A 43 15.23 15.54 -26.75
N GLU A 44 14.30 16.38 -26.24
CA GLU A 44 14.37 17.84 -26.41
C GLU A 44 15.15 18.52 -25.27
N PHE A 45 15.35 17.83 -24.16
CA PHE A 45 16.01 18.36 -22.98
C PHE A 45 17.44 17.82 -22.88
N HIS A 46 18.43 18.71 -22.93
CA HIS A 46 19.84 18.37 -22.78
C HIS A 46 20.52 19.33 -21.81
N GLY A 47 21.55 18.84 -21.11
CA GLY A 47 22.36 19.64 -20.20
C GLY A 47 21.67 20.01 -18.91
N GLU A 48 21.52 21.29 -18.59
CA GLU A 48 20.99 21.75 -17.31
C GLU A 48 19.49 21.42 -17.10
N PRO A 49 18.57 21.59 -18.08
CA PRO A 49 17.18 21.15 -17.95
C PRO A 49 17.02 19.66 -17.67
N GLU A 50 17.79 18.81 -18.32
CA GLU A 50 17.81 17.37 -18.08
C GLU A 50 18.23 17.05 -16.63
N ARG A 51 19.31 17.66 -16.15
CA ARG A 51 19.79 17.52 -14.77
C ARG A 51 18.74 17.97 -13.75
N ILE A 52 18.01 19.04 -14.02
CA ILE A 52 16.93 19.51 -13.13
C ILE A 52 15.83 18.46 -13.07
N MET A 53 15.40 17.89 -14.20
CA MET A 53 14.35 16.88 -14.24
C MET A 53 14.76 15.60 -13.49
N VAL A 54 15.98 15.12 -13.69
CA VAL A 54 16.53 13.96 -12.96
C VAL A 54 16.63 14.24 -11.46
N SER A 55 17.01 15.47 -11.08
CA SER A 55 17.06 15.87 -9.68
C SER A 55 15.68 15.94 -9.04
N LEU A 56 14.67 16.46 -9.76
CA LEU A 56 13.29 16.49 -9.29
C LEU A 56 12.70 15.08 -9.12
N ASP A 57 13.03 14.18 -10.03
CA ASP A 57 12.63 12.76 -9.92
C ASP A 57 13.28 12.09 -8.69
N ALA A 58 14.56 12.32 -8.44
CA ALA A 58 15.25 11.84 -7.25
C ALA A 58 14.64 12.39 -5.94
N VAL A 59 14.25 13.67 -5.92
CA VAL A 59 13.49 14.26 -4.80
C VAL A 59 12.12 13.61 -4.69
N GLY A 60 11.43 13.39 -5.82
CA GLY A 60 10.12 12.72 -5.86
C GLY A 60 10.17 11.31 -5.26
N ASN A 61 11.20 10.53 -5.56
CA ASN A 61 11.39 9.20 -4.96
C ASN A 61 11.64 9.26 -3.46
N THR A 62 12.39 10.26 -2.99
CA THR A 62 12.65 10.46 -1.56
C THR A 62 11.37 10.86 -0.83
N THR A 63 10.58 11.79 -1.39
CA THR A 63 9.31 12.19 -0.80
C THR A 63 8.31 11.06 -0.77
N LYS A 64 8.20 10.25 -1.84
CA LYS A 64 7.40 9.01 -1.86
C LYS A 64 7.77 8.08 -0.68
N ALA A 65 9.04 7.84 -0.43
CA ALA A 65 9.48 6.96 0.64
C ALA A 65 9.13 7.52 2.03
N VAL A 66 9.32 8.82 2.25
CA VAL A 66 9.02 9.50 3.52
C VAL A 66 7.52 9.54 3.78
N THR A 67 6.72 9.95 2.79
CA THR A 67 5.26 10.05 2.92
C THR A 67 4.62 8.68 3.12
N LYS A 68 5.09 7.64 2.42
CA LYS A 68 4.63 6.27 2.65
C LYS A 68 4.95 5.78 4.06
N GLY A 69 6.16 6.02 4.57
CA GLY A 69 6.51 5.68 5.94
C GLY A 69 5.63 6.38 6.97
N PHE A 70 5.31 7.65 6.74
CA PHE A 70 4.39 8.39 7.59
C PHE A 70 2.95 7.85 7.50
N ALA A 71 2.45 7.61 6.29
CA ALA A 71 1.14 7.05 6.03
C ALA A 71 1.00 5.69 6.73
N ILE A 72 1.97 4.77 6.53
CA ILE A 72 2.03 3.46 7.20
C ILE A 72 2.00 3.62 8.74
N GLY A 73 2.79 4.52 9.30
CA GLY A 73 2.83 4.75 10.75
C GLY A 73 1.50 5.27 11.30
N SER A 74 0.88 6.24 10.63
CA SER A 74 -0.40 6.81 11.05
C SER A 74 -1.54 5.81 10.97
N ALA A 75 -1.60 4.99 9.91
CA ALA A 75 -2.60 3.95 9.74
C ALA A 75 -2.48 2.87 10.82
N VAL A 76 -1.27 2.44 11.17
CA VAL A 76 -1.08 1.48 12.26
C VAL A 76 -1.52 2.03 13.60
N ILE A 77 -1.23 3.30 13.90
CA ILE A 77 -1.70 3.94 15.13
C ILE A 77 -3.23 3.98 15.17
N ALA A 78 -3.87 4.37 14.04
CA ALA A 78 -5.32 4.34 13.91
C ALA A 78 -5.87 2.91 14.05
N ALA A 79 -5.23 1.94 13.43
CA ALA A 79 -5.58 0.54 13.47
C ALA A 79 -5.52 -0.03 14.91
N VAL A 80 -4.49 0.30 15.67
CA VAL A 80 -4.38 -0.10 17.10
C VAL A 80 -5.49 0.54 17.93
N ALA A 81 -5.81 1.80 17.68
CA ALA A 81 -6.91 2.49 18.39
C ALA A 81 -8.27 1.86 18.08
N LEU A 82 -8.54 1.51 16.82
CA LEU A 82 -9.76 0.81 16.40
C LEU A 82 -9.84 -0.60 16.96
N PHE A 83 -8.72 -1.34 17.00
CA PHE A 83 -8.67 -2.66 17.63
C PHE A 83 -8.99 -2.60 19.12
N ALA A 84 -8.49 -1.57 19.79
CA ALA A 84 -8.84 -1.33 21.20
C ALA A 84 -10.35 -1.07 21.40
N SER A 85 -10.94 -0.27 20.52
CA SER A 85 -12.39 -0.01 20.51
C SER A 85 -13.19 -1.28 20.27
N PHE A 86 -12.73 -2.16 19.35
CA PHE A 86 -13.35 -3.48 19.17
C PHE A 86 -13.33 -4.32 20.45
N ILE A 87 -12.19 -4.39 21.16
CA ILE A 87 -12.07 -5.13 22.42
C ILE A 87 -13.02 -4.58 23.49
N GLU A 88 -13.14 -3.26 23.59
CA GLU A 88 -14.02 -2.61 24.53
C GLU A 88 -15.50 -2.87 24.22
N THR A 89 -15.89 -2.71 22.94
CA THR A 89 -17.27 -2.95 22.49
C THR A 89 -17.68 -4.41 22.69
N ALA A 90 -16.86 -5.35 22.24
CA ALA A 90 -17.12 -6.78 22.41
C ALA A 90 -17.17 -7.18 23.90
N GLY A 91 -16.31 -6.61 24.74
CA GLY A 91 -16.32 -6.80 26.19
C GLY A 91 -17.59 -6.27 26.84
N SER A 92 -18.09 -5.10 26.42
CA SER A 92 -19.33 -4.50 26.90
C SER A 92 -20.55 -5.33 26.51
N GLU A 93 -20.66 -5.73 25.26
CA GLU A 93 -21.78 -6.57 24.77
C GLU A 93 -21.84 -7.94 25.47
N LEU A 94 -20.70 -8.51 25.81
CA LEU A 94 -20.61 -9.77 26.55
C LEU A 94 -20.83 -9.61 28.06
N GLY A 95 -21.07 -8.41 28.57
CA GLY A 95 -21.28 -8.11 29.97
C GLY A 95 -20.03 -8.31 30.86
N ILE A 96 -18.84 -8.41 30.24
CA ILE A 96 -17.60 -8.63 30.99
C ILE A 96 -17.16 -7.36 31.73
N VAL A 97 -17.45 -6.19 31.19
CA VAL A 97 -17.09 -4.89 31.78
C VAL A 97 -18.08 -4.46 32.87
N ALA A 98 -19.37 -4.81 32.74
CA ALA A 98 -20.38 -4.35 33.65
C ALA A 98 -20.28 -4.96 35.08
N LYS A 99 -19.66 -6.10 35.24
CA LYS A 99 -19.56 -6.81 36.53
C LYS A 99 -18.57 -6.18 37.52
N ASN A 100 -17.66 -5.34 37.06
CA ASN A 100 -16.59 -4.76 37.87
C ASN A 100 -16.84 -3.32 38.35
N LEU A 101 -17.88 -2.66 37.84
CA LEU A 101 -18.28 -1.32 38.34
C LEU A 101 -18.96 -1.36 39.68
N ALA A 102 -19.58 -2.49 40.06
CA ALA A 102 -20.35 -2.62 41.33
C ALA A 102 -19.44 -2.73 42.56
N ASP A 103 -18.18 -3.16 42.42
CA ASP A 103 -17.30 -3.43 43.57
C ASP A 103 -16.30 -2.32 43.86
N GLY A 104 -16.37 -1.15 43.19
CA GLY A 104 -15.48 0.00 43.45
C GLY A 104 -14.00 -0.24 43.15
N VAL A 105 -13.65 -1.41 42.63
CA VAL A 105 -12.30 -1.77 42.17
C VAL A 105 -12.32 -1.71 40.66
N PHE A 106 -11.65 -0.72 40.05
CA PHE A 106 -11.36 -0.65 38.63
C PHE A 106 -10.41 -1.78 38.21
N LYS A 107 -10.87 -3.02 38.27
CA LYS A 107 -10.31 -4.11 37.53
C LYS A 107 -10.92 -4.04 36.14
N GLU A 108 -10.19 -3.43 35.23
CA GLU A 108 -10.47 -3.54 33.80
C GLU A 108 -10.51 -5.03 33.46
N ALA A 109 -11.70 -5.63 33.39
CA ALA A 109 -11.87 -6.96 32.84
C ALA A 109 -11.66 -6.83 31.34
N GLN A 110 -10.43 -7.02 30.90
CA GLN A 110 -10.09 -7.01 29.49
C GLN A 110 -10.59 -8.30 28.87
N LEU A 111 -11.21 -8.16 27.72
CA LEU A 111 -11.46 -9.29 26.84
C LEU A 111 -10.11 -9.85 26.41
N ALA A 112 -9.70 -10.98 26.97
CA ALA A 112 -8.43 -11.60 26.63
C ALA A 112 -8.58 -12.37 25.32
N ILE A 113 -7.82 -11.99 24.31
CA ILE A 113 -7.63 -12.78 23.08
C ILE A 113 -6.58 -13.86 23.36
N ASN A 114 -7.06 -15.06 23.71
CA ASN A 114 -6.18 -16.18 24.01
C ASN A 114 -5.80 -16.92 22.73
N VAL A 115 -4.54 -16.85 22.34
CA VAL A 115 -4.00 -17.49 21.11
C VAL A 115 -4.15 -19.02 21.16
N ALA A 116 -4.27 -19.63 22.34
CA ALA A 116 -4.52 -21.06 22.48
C ALA A 116 -5.95 -21.48 22.13
N ASP A 117 -6.89 -20.54 22.01
CA ASP A 117 -8.23 -20.83 21.52
C ASP A 117 -8.19 -21.14 20.02
N PRO A 118 -8.71 -22.31 19.58
CA PRO A 118 -8.68 -22.70 18.16
C PRO A 118 -9.39 -21.69 17.24
N LYS A 119 -10.46 -21.04 17.67
CA LYS A 119 -11.17 -20.03 16.86
C LYS A 119 -10.29 -18.81 16.65
N ILE A 120 -9.64 -18.32 17.70
CA ILE A 120 -8.73 -17.20 17.64
C ILE A 120 -7.53 -17.54 16.75
N PHE A 121 -6.97 -18.74 16.90
CA PHE A 121 -5.84 -19.18 16.09
C PHE A 121 -6.19 -19.28 14.60
N ILE A 122 -7.38 -19.79 14.26
CA ILE A 122 -7.89 -19.78 12.88
C ILE A 122 -8.02 -18.35 12.37
N GLY A 123 -8.59 -17.45 13.17
CA GLY A 123 -8.67 -16.01 12.85
C GLY A 123 -7.30 -15.40 12.56
N LEU A 124 -6.29 -15.67 13.39
CA LEU A 124 -4.91 -15.23 13.18
C LEU A 124 -4.32 -15.72 11.85
N LEU A 125 -4.52 -17.00 11.51
CA LEU A 125 -4.02 -17.55 10.25
C LEU A 125 -4.67 -16.87 9.03
N ILE A 126 -5.98 -16.70 9.06
CA ILE A 126 -6.72 -16.02 7.96
C ILE A 126 -6.27 -14.56 7.87
N GLY A 127 -6.26 -13.83 9.00
CA GLY A 127 -5.84 -12.42 9.04
C GLY A 127 -4.41 -12.21 8.57
N GLY A 128 -3.51 -13.12 8.98
CA GLY A 128 -2.12 -13.11 8.53
C GLY A 128 -1.95 -13.38 7.02
N ALA A 129 -2.81 -14.19 6.42
CA ALA A 129 -2.73 -14.53 5.00
C ALA A 129 -3.30 -13.44 4.07
N VAL A 130 -4.27 -12.65 4.54
CA VAL A 130 -4.98 -11.65 3.71
C VAL A 130 -4.05 -10.62 3.07
N PRO A 131 -3.09 -9.97 3.77
CA PRO A 131 -2.19 -9.00 3.14
C PRO A 131 -1.31 -9.60 2.04
N PHE A 132 -0.88 -10.87 2.18
CA PHE A 132 -0.14 -11.57 1.14
C PHE A 132 -1.00 -11.82 -0.10
N LEU A 133 -2.22 -12.32 0.09
CA LEU A 133 -3.15 -12.56 -1.01
C LEU A 133 -3.51 -11.26 -1.72
N PHE A 134 -3.79 -10.21 -0.95
CA PHE A 134 -4.08 -8.88 -1.46
C PHE A 134 -2.92 -8.33 -2.31
N SER A 135 -1.69 -8.40 -1.79
CA SER A 135 -0.48 -7.96 -2.50
C SER A 135 -0.28 -8.75 -3.79
N ALA A 136 -0.46 -10.08 -3.74
CA ALA A 136 -0.35 -10.93 -4.92
C ALA A 136 -1.38 -10.59 -5.99
N LEU A 137 -2.64 -10.34 -5.61
CA LEU A 137 -3.70 -9.92 -6.54
C LEU A 137 -3.38 -8.57 -7.18
N SER A 138 -2.92 -7.59 -6.40
CA SER A 138 -2.55 -6.25 -6.87
C SER A 138 -1.38 -6.29 -7.84
N ILE A 139 -0.31 -7.01 -7.52
CA ILE A 139 0.88 -7.15 -8.39
C ILE A 139 0.49 -7.83 -9.73
N ARG A 140 -0.33 -8.88 -9.68
CA ARG A 140 -0.80 -9.56 -10.88
C ARG A 140 -1.70 -8.67 -11.73
N ALA A 141 -2.51 -7.81 -11.12
CA ALA A 141 -3.35 -6.84 -11.80
C ALA A 141 -2.51 -5.84 -12.61
N VAL A 142 -1.46 -5.29 -11.99
CA VAL A 142 -0.51 -4.39 -12.68
C VAL A 142 0.15 -5.11 -13.86
N GLY A 143 0.64 -6.33 -13.67
CA GLY A 143 1.29 -7.11 -14.73
C GLY A 143 0.35 -7.38 -15.92
N ARG A 144 -0.93 -7.69 -15.68
CA ARG A 144 -1.94 -7.86 -16.74
C ARG A 144 -2.17 -6.57 -17.52
N THR A 145 -2.35 -5.46 -16.82
CA THR A 145 -2.60 -4.15 -17.44
C THR A 145 -1.38 -3.67 -18.23
N ALA A 146 -0.19 -3.80 -17.67
CA ALA A 146 1.06 -3.47 -18.35
C ALA A 146 1.22 -4.27 -19.65
N GLY A 147 0.86 -5.54 -19.66
CA GLY A 147 0.86 -6.38 -20.87
C GLY A 147 -0.02 -5.82 -21.99
N VAL A 148 -1.22 -5.31 -21.67
CA VAL A 148 -2.12 -4.68 -22.64
C VAL A 148 -1.56 -3.35 -23.16
N VAL A 149 -1.03 -2.52 -22.26
CA VAL A 149 -0.37 -1.25 -22.63
C VAL A 149 0.81 -1.48 -23.57
N VAL A 150 1.66 -2.48 -23.29
CA VAL A 150 2.78 -2.84 -24.17
C VAL A 150 2.30 -3.24 -25.56
N GLN A 151 1.20 -3.96 -25.67
CA GLN A 151 0.64 -4.34 -26.97
C GLN A 151 0.13 -3.10 -27.74
N GLU A 152 -0.55 -2.18 -27.06
CA GLU A 152 -1.00 -0.91 -27.67
C GLU A 152 0.18 -0.09 -28.17
N VAL A 153 1.18 0.12 -27.32
CA VAL A 153 2.40 0.85 -27.70
C VAL A 153 3.07 0.19 -28.92
N ARG A 154 3.25 -1.13 -28.91
CA ARG A 154 3.82 -1.86 -30.04
C ARG A 154 3.00 -1.70 -31.33
N SER A 155 1.67 -1.63 -31.22
CA SER A 155 0.80 -1.42 -32.38
C SER A 155 1.03 -0.05 -33.02
N GLN A 156 1.22 0.98 -32.20
CA GLN A 156 1.49 2.34 -32.68
C GLN A 156 2.87 2.49 -33.31
N PHE A 157 3.86 1.73 -32.87
CA PHE A 157 5.21 1.75 -33.41
C PHE A 157 5.40 0.88 -34.66
N LYS A 158 4.42 0.07 -35.02
CA LYS A 158 4.53 -0.94 -36.09
C LYS A 158 4.74 -0.34 -37.48
N ASP A 159 4.22 0.84 -37.76
CA ASP A 159 4.33 1.53 -39.05
C ASP A 159 5.69 2.30 -39.21
N GLY A 160 6.49 2.37 -38.15
CA GLY A 160 7.77 3.06 -38.15
C GLY A 160 7.67 4.58 -38.18
N GLY A 161 6.49 5.15 -38.32
CA GLY A 161 6.30 6.60 -38.44
C GLY A 161 6.71 7.37 -37.17
N ILE A 162 6.44 6.79 -35.99
CA ILE A 162 6.85 7.38 -34.72
C ILE A 162 8.37 7.36 -34.59
N MET A 163 9.03 6.25 -34.93
CA MET A 163 10.48 6.13 -34.90
C MET A 163 11.17 7.05 -35.89
N ALA A 164 10.53 7.34 -37.03
CA ALA A 164 11.01 8.28 -38.03
C ALA A 164 10.70 9.76 -37.73
N GLY A 165 10.01 10.04 -36.63
CA GLY A 165 9.59 11.40 -36.25
C GLY A 165 8.50 12.02 -37.14
N THR A 166 7.88 11.22 -38.04
CA THR A 166 6.84 11.69 -38.96
C THR A 166 5.43 11.62 -38.37
N LYS A 167 5.28 10.89 -37.26
CA LYS A 167 3.99 10.70 -36.56
C LYS A 167 4.21 10.85 -35.05
N LYS A 168 3.29 11.54 -34.38
CA LYS A 168 3.30 11.61 -32.91
C LYS A 168 2.59 10.40 -32.31
N PRO A 169 3.03 9.90 -31.14
CA PRO A 169 2.29 8.89 -30.40
C PRO A 169 0.89 9.38 -30.01
N ASP A 170 -0.09 8.48 -30.04
CA ASP A 170 -1.42 8.75 -29.50
C ASP A 170 -1.53 8.19 -28.08
N TYR A 171 -1.60 9.07 -27.09
CA TYR A 171 -1.68 8.69 -25.67
C TYR A 171 -3.10 8.34 -25.22
N GLY A 172 -4.14 8.74 -25.99
CA GLY A 172 -5.54 8.52 -25.65
C GLY A 172 -5.85 7.04 -25.32
N PRO A 173 -5.57 6.10 -26.24
CA PRO A 173 -5.83 4.68 -26.01
C PRO A 173 -5.11 4.10 -24.78
N VAL A 174 -3.89 4.55 -24.50
CA VAL A 174 -3.13 4.11 -23.32
C VAL A 174 -3.79 4.60 -22.02
N ILE A 175 -4.23 5.86 -21.99
CA ILE A 175 -4.94 6.44 -20.84
C ILE A 175 -6.26 5.69 -20.61
N ASP A 176 -7.03 5.41 -21.66
CA ASP A 176 -8.29 4.68 -21.57
C ASP A 176 -8.09 3.25 -21.05
N ILE A 177 -7.05 2.54 -21.53
CA ILE A 177 -6.68 1.20 -21.05
C ILE A 177 -6.36 1.25 -19.56
N CYS A 178 -5.50 2.18 -19.14
CA CYS A 178 -5.08 2.31 -17.73
C CYS A 178 -6.27 2.64 -16.83
N THR A 179 -7.14 3.57 -17.24
CA THR A 179 -8.30 4.00 -16.44
C THR A 179 -9.32 2.86 -16.31
N ALA A 180 -9.67 2.21 -17.41
CA ALA A 180 -10.62 1.09 -17.41
C ALA A 180 -10.09 -0.11 -16.60
N ALA A 181 -8.79 -0.42 -16.76
CA ALA A 181 -8.15 -1.51 -16.02
C ALA A 181 -8.10 -1.20 -14.52
N SER A 182 -7.77 0.03 -14.11
CA SER A 182 -7.71 0.43 -12.71
C SER A 182 -9.04 0.20 -12.01
N LEU A 183 -10.15 0.61 -12.61
CA LEU A 183 -11.48 0.42 -12.04
C LEU A 183 -11.86 -1.07 -11.93
N ARG A 184 -11.56 -1.85 -12.95
CA ARG A 184 -11.90 -3.28 -12.99
C ARG A 184 -11.06 -4.11 -12.04
N GLU A 185 -9.76 -3.89 -12.02
CA GLU A 185 -8.80 -4.68 -11.25
C GLU A 185 -8.87 -4.40 -9.74
N LEU A 186 -9.41 -3.24 -9.34
CA LEU A 186 -9.66 -2.90 -7.94
C LEU A 186 -10.80 -3.73 -7.30
N ALA A 187 -11.75 -4.22 -8.08
CA ALA A 187 -12.93 -4.89 -7.55
C ALA A 187 -12.59 -6.14 -6.73
N THR A 188 -11.66 -6.97 -7.21
CA THR A 188 -11.30 -8.22 -6.51
C THR A 188 -10.59 -7.99 -5.17
N PRO A 189 -9.52 -7.16 -5.09
CA PRO A 189 -8.91 -6.83 -3.81
C PRO A 189 -9.88 -6.14 -2.85
N ALA A 190 -10.73 -5.22 -3.33
CA ALA A 190 -11.71 -4.54 -2.50
C ALA A 190 -12.74 -5.52 -1.91
N LEU A 191 -13.27 -6.45 -2.72
CA LEU A 191 -14.16 -7.49 -2.21
C LEU A 191 -13.48 -8.39 -1.19
N LEU A 192 -12.22 -8.76 -1.39
CA LEU A 192 -11.44 -9.53 -0.42
C LEU A 192 -11.38 -8.77 0.92
N ALA A 193 -11.04 -7.49 0.86
CA ALA A 193 -10.93 -6.64 2.04
C ALA A 193 -12.25 -6.52 2.81
N VAL A 194 -13.35 -6.27 2.13
CA VAL A 194 -14.68 -6.07 2.75
C VAL A 194 -15.28 -7.38 3.25
N LEU A 195 -15.22 -8.44 2.45
CA LEU A 195 -15.94 -9.68 2.76
C LEU A 195 -15.23 -10.55 3.80
N THR A 196 -13.89 -10.52 3.85
CA THR A 196 -13.16 -11.42 4.76
C THR A 196 -13.48 -11.20 6.24
N PRO A 197 -13.46 -9.98 6.81
CA PRO A 197 -13.82 -9.77 8.20
C PRO A 197 -15.29 -10.12 8.47
N VAL A 198 -16.18 -9.84 7.52
CA VAL A 198 -17.62 -10.20 7.63
C VAL A 198 -17.76 -11.72 7.70
N ILE A 199 -17.11 -12.46 6.82
CA ILE A 199 -17.16 -13.93 6.80
C ILE A 199 -16.55 -14.49 8.09
N VAL A 200 -15.42 -13.97 8.55
CA VAL A 200 -14.76 -14.42 9.77
C VAL A 200 -15.63 -14.12 10.99
N GLY A 201 -16.17 -12.90 11.10
CA GLY A 201 -16.98 -12.47 12.25
C GLY A 201 -18.29 -13.24 12.37
N PHE A 202 -19.07 -13.34 11.30
CA PHE A 202 -20.36 -14.03 11.31
C PHE A 202 -20.24 -15.55 11.13
N GLY A 203 -19.24 -16.03 10.37
CA GLY A 203 -19.09 -17.45 10.09
C GLY A 203 -18.37 -18.22 11.19
N ILE A 204 -17.38 -17.63 11.86
CA ILE A 204 -16.59 -18.30 12.91
C ILE A 204 -16.90 -17.72 14.28
N GLY A 205 -17.04 -16.40 14.37
CA GLY A 205 -17.40 -15.68 15.57
C GLY A 205 -16.45 -14.54 15.93
N TRP A 206 -16.86 -13.70 16.90
CA TRP A 206 -16.13 -12.51 17.33
C TRP A 206 -14.71 -12.80 17.83
N GLN A 207 -14.48 -13.98 18.44
CA GLN A 207 -13.14 -14.40 18.91
C GLN A 207 -12.17 -14.53 17.72
N ALA A 208 -12.62 -15.19 16.66
CA ALA A 208 -11.86 -15.33 15.43
C ALA A 208 -11.62 -13.96 14.76
N LEU A 209 -12.63 -13.08 14.77
CA LEU A 209 -12.50 -11.72 14.27
C LEU A 209 -11.43 -10.93 15.03
N GLY A 210 -11.37 -11.05 16.34
CA GLY A 210 -10.32 -10.42 17.16
C GLY A 210 -8.92 -10.91 16.77
N GLY A 211 -8.73 -12.22 16.62
CA GLY A 211 -7.47 -12.80 16.11
C GLY A 211 -7.14 -12.34 14.70
N PHE A 212 -8.14 -12.33 13.81
CA PHE A 212 -8.02 -11.84 12.44
C PHE A 212 -7.53 -10.39 12.37
N LEU A 213 -8.15 -9.48 13.13
CA LEU A 213 -7.78 -8.06 13.16
C LEU A 213 -6.35 -7.86 13.67
N ALA A 214 -5.96 -8.53 14.74
CA ALA A 214 -4.60 -8.44 15.27
C ALA A 214 -3.56 -8.89 14.24
N ALA A 215 -3.81 -10.00 13.54
CA ALA A 215 -2.88 -10.54 12.56
C ALA A 215 -2.83 -9.71 11.27
N VAL A 216 -3.97 -9.20 10.79
CA VAL A 216 -3.99 -8.38 9.56
C VAL A 216 -3.27 -7.05 9.76
N ILE A 217 -3.37 -6.44 10.96
CA ILE A 217 -2.60 -5.23 11.29
C ILE A 217 -1.10 -5.53 11.24
N LEU A 218 -0.67 -6.58 11.93
CA LEU A 218 0.75 -6.94 12.02
C LEU A 218 1.34 -7.28 10.65
N THR A 219 0.70 -8.18 9.92
CA THR A 219 1.21 -8.62 8.62
C THR A 219 1.05 -7.56 7.53
N GLY A 220 -0.03 -6.77 7.56
CA GLY A 220 -0.22 -5.63 6.67
C GLY A 220 0.89 -4.59 6.83
N GLN A 221 1.20 -4.22 8.07
CA GLN A 221 2.31 -3.33 8.40
C GLN A 221 3.65 -3.85 7.86
N LEU A 222 3.96 -5.11 8.13
CA LEU A 222 5.22 -5.72 7.68
C LEU A 222 5.30 -5.78 6.16
N MET A 223 4.22 -6.17 5.48
CA MET A 223 4.16 -6.22 4.02
C MET A 223 4.26 -4.84 3.38
N ALA A 224 3.55 -3.84 3.90
CA ALA A 224 3.61 -2.48 3.39
C ALA A 224 5.04 -1.91 3.44
N ASN A 225 5.71 -2.04 4.59
CA ASN A 225 7.10 -1.61 4.75
C ASN A 225 8.04 -2.39 3.85
N TYR A 226 7.90 -3.72 3.79
CA TYR A 226 8.76 -4.57 2.96
C TYR A 226 8.65 -4.19 1.49
N LEU A 227 7.43 -4.14 0.96
CA LEU A 227 7.20 -3.88 -0.47
C LEU A 227 7.65 -2.46 -0.87
N SER A 228 7.34 -1.46 -0.05
CA SER A 228 7.75 -0.08 -0.31
C SER A 228 9.27 0.09 -0.29
N ASN A 229 9.94 -0.48 0.71
CA ASN A 229 11.40 -0.37 0.84
C ASN A 229 12.14 -1.20 -0.20
N ALA A 230 11.70 -2.43 -0.47
CA ALA A 230 12.32 -3.28 -1.48
C ALA A 230 12.21 -2.65 -2.87
N GLY A 231 11.00 -2.21 -3.27
CA GLY A 231 10.78 -1.57 -4.56
C GLY A 231 11.59 -0.27 -4.73
N GLY A 232 11.59 0.59 -3.70
CA GLY A 232 12.38 1.83 -3.70
C GLY A 232 13.89 1.59 -3.78
N SER A 233 14.39 0.56 -3.09
CA SER A 233 15.81 0.20 -3.15
C SER A 233 16.24 -0.29 -4.51
N TRP A 234 15.40 -1.04 -5.20
CA TRP A 234 15.70 -1.55 -6.54
C TRP A 234 15.71 -0.45 -7.60
N ASP A 235 14.76 0.49 -7.54
CA ASP A 235 14.76 1.68 -8.40
C ASP A 235 16.01 2.54 -8.17
N ASN A 236 16.34 2.87 -6.93
CA ASN A 236 17.55 3.62 -6.61
C ASN A 236 18.83 2.91 -7.04
N SER A 237 18.86 1.58 -6.97
CA SER A 237 20.01 0.79 -7.45
C SER A 237 20.17 0.90 -8.95
N LYS A 238 19.07 0.88 -9.72
CA LYS A 238 19.10 1.11 -11.17
C LYS A 238 19.66 2.49 -11.50
N LYS A 239 19.14 3.54 -10.87
CA LYS A 239 19.62 4.93 -11.06
C LYS A 239 21.09 5.09 -10.72
N TYR A 240 21.55 4.49 -9.61
CA TYR A 240 22.96 4.52 -9.21
C TYR A 240 23.88 3.88 -10.25
N ILE A 241 23.42 2.81 -10.92
CA ILE A 241 24.20 2.18 -12.00
C ILE A 241 24.14 3.05 -13.26
N GLU A 242 22.99 3.65 -13.58
CA GLU A 242 22.85 4.57 -14.72
C GLU A 242 23.81 5.75 -14.66
N ASP A 243 24.11 6.25 -13.47
CA ASP A 243 25.09 7.32 -13.20
C ASP A 243 26.55 6.93 -13.46
N GLY A 244 26.79 5.71 -14.02
CA GLY A 244 28.11 5.23 -14.40
C GLY A 244 28.77 4.28 -13.41
N ASN A 245 28.14 4.01 -12.26
CA ASN A 245 28.66 3.04 -11.31
C ASN A 245 28.48 1.61 -11.85
N HIS A 246 29.36 0.68 -11.43
CA HIS A 246 29.30 -0.73 -11.83
C HIS A 246 29.22 -1.00 -13.35
N GLY A 247 29.76 -0.08 -14.16
CA GLY A 247 29.82 -0.22 -15.61
C GLY A 247 28.74 0.56 -16.39
N GLY A 248 27.83 1.25 -15.70
CA GLY A 248 26.84 2.14 -16.32
C GLY A 248 25.77 1.45 -17.16
N LYS A 249 25.05 2.26 -17.94
CA LYS A 249 24.00 1.79 -18.87
C LYS A 249 24.55 0.74 -19.85
N GLY A 250 23.83 -0.37 -20.00
CA GLY A 250 24.18 -1.48 -20.91
C GLY A 250 25.04 -2.58 -20.29
N SER A 251 25.59 -2.38 -19.08
CA SER A 251 26.31 -3.43 -18.34
C SER A 251 25.37 -4.54 -17.84
N ASP A 252 25.92 -5.70 -17.48
CA ASP A 252 25.08 -6.78 -16.90
C ASP A 252 24.49 -6.42 -15.55
N PRO A 253 25.17 -5.69 -14.63
CA PRO A 253 24.53 -5.13 -13.44
C PRO A 253 23.35 -4.20 -13.78
N TYR A 254 23.46 -3.37 -14.81
CA TYR A 254 22.36 -2.52 -15.27
C TYR A 254 21.14 -3.33 -15.72
N LYS A 255 21.34 -4.35 -16.55
CA LYS A 255 20.25 -5.22 -17.01
C LYS A 255 19.55 -5.92 -15.85
N ALA A 256 20.29 -6.39 -14.87
CA ALA A 256 19.74 -6.98 -13.66
C ALA A 256 18.94 -5.97 -12.84
N ALA A 257 19.45 -4.74 -12.70
CA ALA A 257 18.79 -3.66 -12.00
C ALA A 257 17.48 -3.21 -12.67
N VAL A 258 17.44 -3.17 -14.01
CA VAL A 258 16.21 -2.89 -14.79
C VAL A 258 15.13 -3.96 -14.51
N ILE A 259 15.51 -5.24 -14.44
CA ILE A 259 14.57 -6.30 -14.09
C ILE A 259 14.06 -6.12 -12.66
N ALA A 260 14.95 -5.83 -11.72
CA ALA A 260 14.59 -5.61 -10.32
C ALA A 260 13.64 -4.40 -10.16
N ASP A 261 13.92 -3.30 -10.85
CA ASP A 261 13.08 -2.11 -10.89
C ASP A 261 11.68 -2.41 -11.46
N THR A 262 11.60 -3.12 -12.57
CA THR A 262 10.34 -3.55 -13.19
C THR A 262 9.47 -4.39 -12.23
N VAL A 263 10.10 -5.24 -11.41
CA VAL A 263 9.41 -6.00 -10.35
C VAL A 263 9.09 -5.11 -9.15
N GLY A 264 9.96 -4.17 -8.84
CA GLY A 264 9.86 -3.26 -7.70
C GLY A 264 8.76 -2.20 -7.85
N ASP A 265 8.47 -1.76 -9.08
CA ASP A 265 7.44 -0.75 -9.34
C ASP A 265 6.05 -1.16 -8.82
N PRO A 266 5.50 -2.35 -9.12
CA PRO A 266 4.27 -2.81 -8.50
C PRO A 266 4.35 -2.92 -6.97
N PHE A 267 5.53 -3.19 -6.41
CA PHE A 267 5.73 -3.28 -4.98
C PHE A 267 5.60 -1.91 -4.31
N LYS A 268 6.39 -0.93 -4.77
CA LYS A 268 6.47 0.39 -4.15
C LYS A 268 5.26 1.28 -4.46
N ASP A 269 4.67 1.15 -5.65
CA ASP A 269 3.65 2.10 -6.14
C ASP A 269 2.23 1.54 -6.10
N THR A 270 2.05 0.23 -5.90
CA THR A 270 0.72 -0.38 -5.86
C THR A 270 0.49 -1.22 -4.61
N ALA A 271 1.23 -2.31 -4.43
CA ALA A 271 0.95 -3.26 -3.36
C ALA A 271 1.39 -2.76 -1.99
N GLY A 272 2.52 -2.05 -1.88
CA GLY A 272 3.02 -1.48 -0.64
C GLY A 272 2.04 -0.47 -0.02
N PRO A 273 1.70 0.64 -0.72
CA PRO A 273 0.76 1.65 -0.22
C PRO A 273 -0.63 1.08 0.10
N ARG A 274 -1.16 0.22 -0.77
CA ARG A 274 -2.51 -0.35 -0.60
C ARG A 274 -2.64 -1.40 0.49
N SER A 275 -1.59 -2.12 0.82
CA SER A 275 -1.62 -3.08 1.93
C SER A 275 -1.93 -2.42 3.26
N GLU A 276 -1.62 -1.14 3.37
CA GLU A 276 -1.87 -0.31 4.53
C GLU A 276 -3.28 0.28 4.55
N GLU A 277 -3.72 0.88 3.45
CA GLU A 277 -5.05 1.47 3.30
C GLU A 277 -6.15 0.47 3.66
N HIS A 278 -6.03 -0.77 3.18
CA HIS A 278 -6.97 -1.83 3.49
C HIS A 278 -6.92 -2.34 4.93
N THR A 279 -5.78 -2.27 5.58
CA THR A 279 -5.71 -2.63 7.02
C THR A 279 -6.59 -1.70 7.85
N SER A 280 -6.64 -0.41 7.53
CA SER A 280 -7.52 0.58 8.16
C SER A 280 -9.00 0.38 7.81
N GLU A 281 -9.30 0.08 6.53
CA GLU A 281 -10.68 -0.16 6.06
C GLU A 281 -11.28 -1.44 6.66
N LEU A 282 -10.51 -2.53 6.74
CA LEU A 282 -10.92 -3.79 7.34
C LEU A 282 -11.36 -3.62 8.79
N GLN A 283 -10.74 -2.71 9.52
CA GLN A 283 -11.06 -2.43 10.91
C GLN A 283 -12.31 -1.59 11.08
N SER A 284 -12.53 -0.60 10.21
CA SER A 284 -13.75 0.19 10.25
C SER A 284 -14.99 -0.65 9.97
N LEU A 285 -14.86 -1.68 9.10
CA LEU A 285 -15.92 -2.64 8.81
C LEU A 285 -16.20 -3.62 9.98
N ALA A 286 -15.19 -3.98 10.75
CA ALA A 286 -15.37 -4.82 11.94
C ALA A 286 -16.34 -4.19 12.96
N TYR A 287 -16.45 -2.85 12.98
CA TYR A 287 -17.40 -2.11 13.82
C TYR A 287 -18.88 -2.39 13.47
N PHE A 288 -19.17 -2.80 12.24
CA PHE A 288 -20.53 -3.16 11.82
C PHE A 288 -20.90 -4.62 12.12
N VAL A 289 -19.92 -5.43 12.53
CA VAL A 289 -20.10 -6.87 12.78
C VAL A 289 -20.26 -7.18 14.27
N CYS A 290 -19.87 -6.25 15.16
CA CYS A 290 -20.10 -6.30 16.60
C CYS A 290 -21.28 -5.46 17.01
#